data_0fd0a0d7587fb6595572156adb9a65e9
#
_entry.id   0fd0a0d7587fb6595572156adb9a65e9
#
_cell.length_a   1.000
_cell.length_b   1.000
_cell.length_c   1.000
_cell.angle_alpha   90.00
_cell.angle_beta   90.00
_cell.angle_gamma   90.00
#
_symmetry.space_group_name_H-M   'P 1'
#
loop_
_entity.id
_entity.type
_entity.pdbx_description
1 polymer ?
#
loop_
_entity_poly.entity_id
_entity_poly.type
_entity_poly.pdbx_seq_one_letter_code
_entity_poly.pdbx_strand_id
1 'polypeptide(L)'
;MGRGNVGTALFNFLQLSEIACEIVEKAPENKSGILFLAVSDSAVKPLLEEVLQKNPGIFAVHFSAATHFESDRAFLLHPFSSINKKSELNHILFTLWGEKNPSFEEMLKKTGLKFVYCGGNPTPLYHASAVMSGNFTQFFVLQAMQLLQSSGFSKEVSEKLVRQLVNSSLDNVFRDGIKGVTGPAARGEKEILSEEFYALSEKDMELAGLFKAANDAILRFVSEKS
;
A
#
# COMPACT_ATOMS: atom_id res chain seq x y z
N MET A 1 -12.52 -14.28 -7.58
CA MET A 1 -13.67 -13.69 -6.86
C MET A 1 -13.36 -12.25 -6.52
N GLY A 2 -14.32 -11.36 -6.72
CA GLY A 2 -14.22 -9.92 -6.46
C GLY A 2 -13.90 -9.08 -7.70
N ARG A 3 -14.72 -8.03 -7.93
CA ARG A 3 -14.58 -7.05 -9.03
C ARG A 3 -14.14 -5.67 -8.52
N GLY A 4 -13.51 -5.64 -7.34
CA GLY A 4 -12.89 -4.43 -6.77
C GLY A 4 -11.62 -4.03 -7.53
N ASN A 5 -10.87 -3.06 -6.98
CA ASN A 5 -9.66 -2.54 -7.62
C ASN A 5 -8.63 -3.65 -7.90
N VAL A 6 -8.27 -4.43 -6.89
CA VAL A 6 -7.27 -5.50 -7.01
C VAL A 6 -7.73 -6.60 -7.95
N GLY A 7 -8.98 -7.10 -7.79
CA GLY A 7 -9.51 -8.18 -8.63
C GLY A 7 -9.59 -7.82 -10.10
N THR A 8 -10.03 -6.58 -10.42
CA THR A 8 -10.09 -6.10 -11.81
C THR A 8 -8.68 -5.93 -12.41
N ALA A 9 -7.76 -5.30 -11.67
CA ALA A 9 -6.38 -5.11 -12.16
C ALA A 9 -5.68 -6.46 -12.39
N LEU A 10 -5.86 -7.42 -11.47
CA LEU A 10 -5.30 -8.77 -11.60
C LEU A 10 -5.88 -9.52 -12.81
N PHE A 11 -7.20 -9.49 -12.99
CA PHE A 11 -7.82 -10.14 -14.13
C PHE A 11 -7.31 -9.59 -15.46
N ASN A 12 -7.25 -8.27 -15.60
CA ASN A 12 -6.70 -7.61 -16.78
C ASN A 12 -5.23 -8.00 -17.02
N PHE A 13 -4.43 -8.02 -15.96
CA PHE A 13 -3.01 -8.43 -16.04
C PHE A 13 -2.86 -9.87 -16.53
N LEU A 14 -3.61 -10.81 -15.96
CA LEU A 14 -3.54 -12.23 -16.34
C LEU A 14 -3.99 -12.45 -17.78
N GLN A 15 -5.04 -11.74 -18.23
CA GLN A 15 -5.49 -11.81 -19.63
C GLN A 15 -4.44 -11.26 -20.61
N LEU A 16 -3.83 -10.11 -20.29
CA LEU A 16 -2.76 -9.53 -21.11
C LEU A 16 -1.51 -10.42 -21.15
N SER A 17 -1.30 -11.23 -20.11
CA SER A 17 -0.22 -12.23 -20.03
C SER A 17 -0.58 -13.57 -20.67
N GLU A 18 -1.69 -13.65 -21.40
CA GLU A 18 -2.21 -14.87 -22.07
C GLU A 18 -2.45 -16.04 -21.09
N ILE A 19 -2.71 -15.76 -19.81
CA ILE A 19 -3.02 -16.76 -18.79
C ILE A 19 -4.51 -17.03 -18.78
N ALA A 20 -4.87 -18.28 -18.98
CA ALA A 20 -6.26 -18.71 -18.94
C ALA A 20 -6.83 -18.46 -17.52
N CYS A 21 -7.77 -17.53 -17.39
CA CYS A 21 -8.40 -17.15 -16.14
C CYS A 21 -9.85 -16.73 -16.35
N GLU A 22 -10.65 -16.89 -15.31
CA GLU A 22 -12.05 -16.50 -15.28
C GLU A 22 -12.39 -15.78 -13.96
N ILE A 23 -13.38 -14.90 -14.00
CA ILE A 23 -13.95 -14.32 -12.79
C ILE A 23 -15.12 -15.20 -12.34
N VAL A 24 -15.05 -15.71 -11.11
CA VAL A 24 -16.12 -16.49 -10.50
C VAL A 24 -16.82 -15.66 -9.41
N GLU A 25 -18.14 -15.75 -9.33
CA GLU A 25 -18.95 -15.02 -8.34
C GLU A 25 -19.21 -15.82 -7.06
N LYS A 26 -19.10 -17.15 -7.16
CA LYS A 26 -19.26 -18.08 -6.03
C LYS A 26 -18.02 -18.96 -5.90
N ALA A 27 -17.82 -19.51 -4.71
CA ALA A 27 -16.77 -20.51 -4.50
C ALA A 27 -16.95 -21.67 -5.50
N PRO A 28 -15.92 -22.01 -6.29
CA PRO A 28 -15.98 -23.13 -7.20
C PRO A 28 -16.05 -24.46 -6.42
N GLU A 29 -16.41 -25.54 -7.08
CA GLU A 29 -16.40 -26.88 -6.50
C GLU A 29 -15.60 -27.85 -7.37
N ASN A 30 -14.82 -28.72 -6.73
CA ASN A 30 -13.99 -29.73 -7.40
C ASN A 30 -13.04 -29.16 -8.46
N LYS A 31 -12.44 -28.01 -8.17
CA LYS A 31 -11.46 -27.34 -9.03
C LYS A 31 -10.04 -27.49 -8.48
N SER A 32 -9.07 -27.27 -9.34
CA SER A 32 -7.64 -27.19 -9.00
C SER A 32 -6.99 -25.94 -9.61
N GLY A 33 -5.85 -25.54 -9.07
CA GLY A 33 -5.11 -24.37 -9.53
C GLY A 33 -5.05 -23.27 -8.48
N ILE A 34 -4.92 -22.02 -8.90
CA ILE A 34 -4.90 -20.86 -8.01
C ILE A 34 -6.24 -20.14 -8.06
N LEU A 35 -6.84 -19.88 -6.90
CA LEU A 35 -8.00 -19.03 -6.75
C LEU A 35 -7.63 -17.74 -6.00
N PHE A 36 -7.76 -16.60 -6.64
CA PHE A 36 -7.52 -15.29 -6.05
C PHE A 36 -8.80 -14.69 -5.45
N LEU A 37 -8.77 -14.40 -4.15
CA LEU A 37 -9.87 -13.82 -3.37
C LEU A 37 -9.65 -12.31 -3.18
N ALA A 38 -10.12 -11.50 -4.12
CA ALA A 38 -10.03 -10.03 -4.07
C ALA A 38 -11.35 -9.44 -3.52
N VAL A 39 -11.65 -9.73 -2.28
CA VAL A 39 -12.88 -9.35 -1.55
C VAL A 39 -12.55 -8.45 -0.36
N SER A 40 -13.57 -7.95 0.35
CA SER A 40 -13.36 -7.20 1.61
C SER A 40 -12.73 -8.07 2.69
N ASP A 41 -11.96 -7.47 3.59
CA ASP A 41 -11.23 -8.17 4.65
C ASP A 41 -12.13 -9.10 5.48
N SER A 42 -13.33 -8.62 5.83
CA SER A 42 -14.31 -9.41 6.58
C SER A 42 -14.82 -10.66 5.84
N ALA A 43 -14.76 -10.68 4.52
CA ALA A 43 -15.20 -11.80 3.70
C ALA A 43 -14.10 -12.83 3.43
N VAL A 44 -12.83 -12.49 3.67
CA VAL A 44 -11.69 -13.36 3.31
C VAL A 44 -11.75 -14.68 4.05
N LYS A 45 -11.82 -14.66 5.40
CA LYS A 45 -11.74 -15.87 6.21
C LYS A 45 -12.86 -16.85 5.93
N PRO A 46 -14.15 -16.47 5.94
CA PRO A 46 -15.24 -17.40 5.61
C PRO A 46 -15.10 -18.03 4.21
N LEU A 47 -14.65 -17.23 3.24
CA LEU A 47 -14.45 -17.72 1.87
C LEU A 47 -13.26 -18.67 1.74
N LEU A 48 -12.16 -18.43 2.46
CA LEU A 48 -11.03 -19.35 2.52
C LEU A 48 -11.46 -20.71 3.06
N GLU A 49 -12.20 -20.74 4.17
CA GLU A 49 -12.73 -21.97 4.78
C GLU A 49 -13.61 -22.75 3.78
N GLU A 50 -14.57 -22.06 3.15
CA GLU A 50 -15.46 -22.68 2.16
C GLU A 50 -14.71 -23.23 0.95
N VAL A 51 -13.81 -22.43 0.37
CA VAL A 51 -13.05 -22.79 -0.84
C VAL A 51 -12.15 -23.98 -0.59
N LEU A 52 -11.39 -23.97 0.51
CA LEU A 52 -10.44 -25.04 0.82
C LEU A 52 -11.12 -26.34 1.18
N GLN A 53 -12.31 -26.30 1.80
CA GLN A 53 -13.12 -27.47 2.09
C GLN A 53 -13.67 -28.13 0.82
N LYS A 54 -14.17 -27.33 -0.12
CA LYS A 54 -14.79 -27.83 -1.37
C LYS A 54 -13.80 -28.23 -2.45
N ASN A 55 -12.53 -27.77 -2.35
CA ASN A 55 -11.55 -27.92 -3.41
C ASN A 55 -10.18 -28.36 -2.89
N PRO A 56 -9.93 -29.67 -2.74
CA PRO A 56 -8.63 -30.18 -2.28
C PRO A 56 -7.45 -29.80 -3.17
N GLY A 57 -7.67 -29.51 -4.46
CA GLY A 57 -6.64 -29.15 -5.44
C GLY A 57 -6.43 -27.64 -5.63
N ILE A 58 -7.10 -26.77 -4.86
CA ILE A 58 -6.93 -25.32 -4.97
C ILE A 58 -5.90 -24.80 -3.97
N PHE A 59 -5.04 -23.90 -4.45
CA PHE A 59 -4.33 -22.91 -3.64
C PHE A 59 -5.14 -21.62 -3.61
N ALA A 60 -5.56 -21.18 -2.43
CA ALA A 60 -6.34 -19.96 -2.25
C ALA A 60 -5.43 -18.79 -1.88
N VAL A 61 -5.54 -17.69 -2.61
CA VAL A 61 -4.71 -16.49 -2.42
C VAL A 61 -5.60 -15.29 -2.11
N HIS A 62 -5.33 -14.61 -1.00
CA HIS A 62 -6.00 -13.36 -0.64
C HIS A 62 -5.03 -12.18 -0.60
N PHE A 63 -5.57 -10.95 -0.51
CA PHE A 63 -4.80 -9.70 -0.56
C PHE A 63 -4.89 -8.87 0.73
N SER A 64 -5.61 -9.36 1.75
CA SER A 64 -5.82 -8.66 3.02
C SER A 64 -4.69 -8.92 4.00
N ALA A 65 -3.85 -7.91 4.28
CA ALA A 65 -2.80 -8.01 5.29
C ALA A 65 -3.34 -8.02 6.75
N ALA A 66 -4.62 -7.71 6.94
CA ALA A 66 -5.27 -7.76 8.24
C ALA A 66 -5.85 -9.15 8.58
N THR A 67 -5.89 -10.08 7.60
CA THR A 67 -6.46 -11.42 7.78
C THR A 67 -5.36 -12.44 8.00
N HIS A 68 -5.38 -13.13 9.14
CA HIS A 68 -4.54 -14.27 9.44
C HIS A 68 -5.31 -15.57 9.20
N PHE A 69 -4.73 -16.46 8.44
CA PHE A 69 -5.29 -17.78 8.15
C PHE A 69 -4.18 -18.81 8.00
N GLU A 70 -4.21 -19.87 8.79
CA GLU A 70 -3.21 -20.94 8.80
C GLU A 70 -3.68 -22.11 7.94
N SER A 71 -2.97 -22.38 6.86
CA SER A 71 -3.16 -23.52 5.98
C SER A 71 -1.99 -23.64 5.02
N ASP A 72 -1.61 -24.87 4.68
CA ASP A 72 -0.61 -25.18 3.64
C ASP A 72 -1.07 -24.84 2.21
N ARG A 73 -2.34 -24.45 2.05
CA ARG A 73 -2.98 -24.10 0.78
C ARG A 73 -3.57 -22.69 0.74
N ALA A 74 -3.42 -21.89 1.81
CA ALA A 74 -3.85 -20.51 1.85
C ALA A 74 -2.65 -19.56 1.93
N PHE A 75 -2.65 -18.53 1.09
CA PHE A 75 -1.55 -17.57 0.98
C PHE A 75 -2.05 -16.15 0.93
N LEU A 76 -1.34 -15.25 1.58
CA LEU A 76 -1.50 -13.81 1.39
C LEU A 76 -0.50 -13.34 0.34
N LEU A 77 -0.99 -12.69 -0.71
CA LEU A 77 -0.20 -12.00 -1.72
C LEU A 77 -0.50 -10.50 -1.63
N HIS A 78 0.21 -9.80 -0.74
CA HIS A 78 -0.10 -8.39 -0.47
C HIS A 78 0.67 -7.46 -1.43
N PRO A 79 -0.04 -6.62 -2.22
CA PRO A 79 0.61 -5.61 -3.02
C PRO A 79 1.10 -4.47 -2.12
N PHE A 80 2.40 -4.24 -2.07
CA PHE A 80 2.94 -3.06 -1.39
C PHE A 80 2.81 -1.83 -2.29
N SER A 81 1.57 -1.58 -2.73
CA SER A 81 1.22 -0.53 -3.70
C SER A 81 -0.25 -0.13 -3.59
N SER A 82 -0.55 1.12 -3.93
CA SER A 82 -1.93 1.59 -4.10
C SER A 82 -2.47 1.14 -5.45
N ILE A 83 -3.34 0.13 -5.44
CA ILE A 83 -3.92 -0.45 -6.66
C ILE A 83 -5.30 0.12 -6.94
N ASN A 84 -5.50 0.54 -8.18
CA ASN A 84 -6.81 0.83 -8.76
C ASN A 84 -7.09 -0.09 -9.97
N LYS A 85 -8.30 -0.03 -10.53
CA LYS A 85 -8.72 -0.91 -11.65
C LYS A 85 -7.86 -0.81 -12.92
N LYS A 86 -7.10 0.28 -13.08
CA LYS A 86 -6.23 0.55 -14.23
C LYS A 86 -4.74 0.33 -13.92
N SER A 87 -4.41 -0.13 -12.70
CA SER A 87 -3.02 -0.35 -12.30
C SER A 87 -2.40 -1.48 -13.11
N GLU A 88 -1.19 -1.22 -13.63
CA GLU A 88 -0.36 -2.22 -14.30
C GLU A 88 0.43 -2.99 -13.25
N LEU A 89 0.23 -4.31 -13.16
CA LEU A 89 0.82 -5.13 -12.11
C LEU A 89 2.24 -5.63 -12.43
N ASN A 90 2.72 -5.48 -13.65
CA ASN A 90 4.05 -5.91 -14.09
C ASN A 90 5.22 -5.20 -13.36
N HIS A 91 4.97 -4.03 -12.79
CA HIS A 91 5.95 -3.25 -12.02
C HIS A 91 5.77 -3.34 -10.51
N ILE A 92 4.70 -4.01 -10.04
CA ILE A 92 4.40 -4.12 -8.62
C ILE A 92 5.12 -5.33 -8.03
N LEU A 93 5.86 -5.09 -6.93
CA LEU A 93 6.42 -6.15 -6.11
C LEU A 93 5.43 -6.51 -5.01
N PHE A 94 5.00 -7.75 -5.00
CA PHE A 94 4.13 -8.31 -3.96
C PHE A 94 4.97 -8.94 -2.85
N THR A 95 4.43 -8.99 -1.65
CA THR A 95 4.94 -9.85 -0.57
C THR A 95 4.07 -11.09 -0.47
N LEU A 96 4.69 -12.25 -0.43
CA LEU A 96 4.03 -13.55 -0.31
C LEU A 96 4.24 -14.10 1.10
N TRP A 97 3.13 -14.37 1.79
CA TRP A 97 3.08 -14.89 3.14
C TRP A 97 2.30 -16.20 3.20
N GLY A 98 2.65 -17.05 4.14
CA GLY A 98 2.07 -18.38 4.33
C GLY A 98 3.16 -19.43 4.51
N GLU A 99 2.79 -20.70 4.59
CA GLU A 99 3.74 -21.79 4.63
C GLU A 99 4.44 -21.96 3.28
N LYS A 100 5.73 -22.36 3.34
CA LYS A 100 6.50 -22.56 2.12
C LYS A 100 5.97 -23.74 1.33
N ASN A 101 5.52 -23.48 0.09
CA ASN A 101 5.00 -24.50 -0.80
C ASN A 101 5.59 -24.35 -2.21
N PRO A 102 6.61 -25.17 -2.57
CA PRO A 102 7.27 -25.07 -3.86
C PRO A 102 6.34 -25.22 -5.08
N SER A 103 5.34 -26.10 -4.99
CA SER A 103 4.38 -26.30 -6.07
C SER A 103 3.51 -25.06 -6.30
N PHE A 104 3.06 -24.43 -5.22
CA PHE A 104 2.33 -23.16 -5.31
C PHE A 104 3.20 -22.03 -5.86
N GLU A 105 4.44 -21.89 -5.35
CA GLU A 105 5.37 -20.85 -5.82
C GLU A 105 5.67 -20.99 -7.32
N GLU A 106 5.84 -22.23 -7.81
CA GLU A 106 6.05 -22.47 -9.24
C GLU A 106 4.81 -22.07 -10.07
N MET A 107 3.62 -22.40 -9.60
CA MET A 107 2.38 -21.99 -10.25
C MET A 107 2.20 -20.46 -10.22
N LEU A 108 2.51 -19.81 -9.10
CA LEU A 108 2.42 -18.36 -8.98
C LEU A 108 3.42 -17.65 -9.90
N LYS A 109 4.66 -18.15 -10.03
CA LYS A 109 5.66 -17.62 -10.96
C LYS A 109 5.18 -17.63 -12.41
N LYS A 110 4.43 -18.67 -12.80
CA LYS A 110 3.85 -18.76 -14.16
C LYS A 110 2.84 -17.65 -14.45
N THR A 111 2.29 -16.98 -13.43
CA THR A 111 1.40 -15.82 -13.63
C THR A 111 2.14 -14.55 -14.07
N GLY A 112 3.46 -14.51 -13.97
CA GLY A 112 4.26 -13.32 -14.25
C GLY A 112 4.26 -12.27 -13.13
N LEU A 113 3.52 -12.49 -12.03
CA LEU A 113 3.54 -11.60 -10.86
C LEU A 113 4.91 -11.66 -10.17
N LYS A 114 5.43 -10.48 -9.82
CA LYS A 114 6.70 -10.37 -9.08
C LYS A 114 6.43 -10.40 -7.59
N PHE A 115 7.10 -11.28 -6.86
CA PHE A 115 6.91 -11.36 -5.41
C PHE A 115 8.18 -11.71 -4.66
N VAL A 116 8.20 -11.34 -3.37
CA VAL A 116 9.20 -11.74 -2.38
C VAL A 116 8.50 -12.63 -1.37
N TYR A 117 9.04 -13.83 -1.13
CA TYR A 117 8.54 -14.72 -0.09
C TYR A 117 9.02 -14.22 1.30
N CYS A 118 8.07 -14.01 2.21
CA CYS A 118 8.31 -13.50 3.55
C CYS A 118 8.12 -14.56 4.64
N GLY A 119 7.33 -15.60 4.36
CA GLY A 119 7.00 -16.66 5.33
C GLY A 119 6.05 -16.21 6.45
N GLY A 120 5.36 -17.17 7.05
CA GLY A 120 4.46 -16.91 8.18
C GLY A 120 3.33 -15.93 7.86
N ASN A 121 3.05 -15.03 8.81
CA ASN A 121 2.03 -13.99 8.70
C ASN A 121 2.64 -12.59 8.85
N PRO A 122 2.10 -11.55 8.19
CA PRO A 122 2.58 -10.19 8.35
C PRO A 122 2.34 -9.69 9.78
N THR A 123 3.30 -8.93 10.30
CA THR A 123 3.15 -8.27 11.59
C THR A 123 2.32 -6.99 11.47
N PRO A 124 1.73 -6.47 12.56
CA PRO A 124 1.11 -5.15 12.56
C PRO A 124 2.04 -4.02 12.11
N LEU A 125 3.35 -4.14 12.40
CA LEU A 125 4.36 -3.16 11.95
C LEU A 125 4.53 -3.17 10.42
N TYR A 126 4.45 -4.33 9.79
CA TYR A 126 4.44 -4.43 8.33
C TYR A 126 3.28 -3.66 7.73
N HIS A 127 2.06 -3.87 8.25
CA HIS A 127 0.89 -3.14 7.74
C HIS A 127 0.96 -1.65 8.04
N ALA A 128 1.43 -1.25 9.24
CA ALA A 128 1.65 0.15 9.59
C ALA A 128 2.64 0.84 8.63
N SER A 129 3.71 0.15 8.20
CA SER A 129 4.64 0.71 7.21
C SER A 129 4.00 0.97 5.86
N ALA A 130 3.07 0.10 5.42
CA ALA A 130 2.30 0.31 4.19
C ALA A 130 1.33 1.50 4.31
N VAL A 131 0.67 1.66 5.47
CA VAL A 131 -0.20 2.81 5.76
C VAL A 131 0.61 4.11 5.76
N MET A 132 1.79 4.13 6.39
CA MET A 132 2.65 5.31 6.41
C MET A 132 3.13 5.70 5.02
N SER A 133 3.63 4.75 4.24
CA SER A 133 4.18 5.02 2.90
C SER A 133 3.10 5.27 1.84
N GLY A 134 1.89 4.75 2.02
CA GLY A 134 0.77 4.92 1.10
C GLY A 134 -0.24 5.97 1.56
N ASN A 135 -1.05 5.63 2.56
CA ASN A 135 -2.20 6.44 2.96
C ASN A 135 -1.81 7.81 3.53
N PHE A 136 -0.79 7.88 4.40
CA PHE A 136 -0.35 9.15 4.97
C PHE A 136 0.28 10.04 3.90
N THR A 137 1.09 9.46 3.00
CA THR A 137 1.63 10.21 1.86
C THR A 137 0.52 10.80 1.00
N GLN A 138 -0.51 10.03 0.65
CA GLN A 138 -1.67 10.52 -0.10
C GLN A 138 -2.39 11.65 0.63
N PHE A 139 -2.62 11.48 1.93
CA PHE A 139 -3.28 12.50 2.76
C PHE A 139 -2.49 13.81 2.76
N PHE A 140 -1.19 13.79 3.06
CA PHE A 140 -0.37 14.99 3.09
C PHE A 140 -0.24 15.67 1.73
N VAL A 141 -0.16 14.92 0.64
CA VAL A 141 -0.18 15.45 -0.73
C VAL A 141 -1.47 16.21 -1.01
N LEU A 142 -2.63 15.62 -0.63
CA LEU A 142 -3.93 16.29 -0.81
C LEU A 142 -4.04 17.55 0.03
N GLN A 143 -3.60 17.53 1.30
CA GLN A 143 -3.61 18.71 2.16
C GLN A 143 -2.70 19.82 1.62
N ALA A 144 -1.49 19.47 1.18
CA ALA A 144 -0.57 20.45 0.58
C ALA A 144 -1.15 21.14 -0.67
N MET A 145 -1.82 20.37 -1.55
CA MET A 145 -2.51 20.95 -2.71
C MET A 145 -3.65 21.90 -2.29
N GLN A 146 -4.44 21.54 -1.27
CA GLN A 146 -5.52 22.39 -0.75
C GLN A 146 -5.00 23.68 -0.13
N LEU A 147 -3.90 23.63 0.61
CA LEU A 147 -3.25 24.82 1.20
C LEU A 147 -2.73 25.77 0.12
N LEU A 148 -2.09 25.27 -0.94
CA LEU A 148 -1.67 26.09 -2.08
C LEU A 148 -2.86 26.73 -2.77
N GLN A 149 -3.96 26.01 -3.00
CA GLN A 149 -5.17 26.57 -3.58
C GLN A 149 -5.78 27.65 -2.68
N SER A 150 -5.78 27.45 -1.37
CA SER A 150 -6.20 28.47 -0.39
C SER A 150 -5.29 29.72 -0.39
N SER A 151 -4.05 29.57 -0.84
CA SER A 151 -3.08 30.67 -0.99
C SER A 151 -3.13 31.33 -2.38
N GLY A 152 -4.17 31.02 -3.19
CA GLY A 152 -4.42 31.67 -4.48
C GLY A 152 -3.85 30.98 -5.71
N PHE A 153 -3.20 29.81 -5.56
CA PHE A 153 -2.73 29.04 -6.71
C PHE A 153 -3.86 28.27 -7.38
N SER A 154 -3.81 28.15 -8.70
CA SER A 154 -4.75 27.27 -9.42
C SER A 154 -4.50 25.79 -9.06
N LYS A 155 -5.54 24.94 -9.25
CA LYS A 155 -5.42 23.49 -9.03
C LYS A 155 -4.26 22.89 -9.82
N GLU A 156 -4.12 23.27 -11.09
CA GLU A 156 -3.07 22.75 -11.97
C GLU A 156 -1.66 23.13 -11.49
N VAL A 157 -1.48 24.37 -11.06
CA VAL A 157 -0.19 24.83 -10.52
C VAL A 157 0.11 24.15 -9.19
N SER A 158 -0.87 24.04 -8.30
CA SER A 158 -0.74 23.34 -7.02
C SER A 158 -0.29 21.88 -7.21
N GLU A 159 -0.90 21.18 -8.16
CA GLU A 159 -0.51 19.80 -8.47
C GLU A 159 0.94 19.70 -8.97
N LYS A 160 1.35 20.60 -9.88
CA LYS A 160 2.73 20.61 -10.41
C LYS A 160 3.76 20.88 -9.31
N LEU A 161 3.50 21.89 -8.46
CA LEU A 161 4.42 22.26 -7.38
C LEU A 161 4.55 21.15 -6.34
N VAL A 162 3.43 20.58 -5.88
CA VAL A 162 3.45 19.50 -4.88
C VAL A 162 4.12 18.26 -5.45
N ARG A 163 3.82 17.87 -6.68
CA ARG A 163 4.46 16.72 -7.35
C ARG A 163 5.97 16.89 -7.45
N GLN A 164 6.44 18.08 -7.84
CA GLN A 164 7.87 18.37 -7.92
C GLN A 164 8.55 18.23 -6.55
N LEU A 165 7.97 18.83 -5.50
CA LEU A 165 8.55 18.79 -4.16
C LEU A 165 8.53 17.37 -3.56
N VAL A 166 7.43 16.64 -3.70
CA VAL A 166 7.33 15.24 -3.23
C VAL A 166 8.39 14.39 -3.89
N ASN A 167 8.50 14.41 -5.23
CA ASN A 167 9.47 13.59 -5.94
C ASN A 167 10.91 13.89 -5.50
N SER A 168 11.30 15.19 -5.46
CA SER A 168 12.65 15.57 -5.03
C SER A 168 12.95 15.19 -3.56
N SER A 169 11.95 15.27 -2.68
CA SER A 169 12.10 14.88 -1.27
C SER A 169 12.29 13.38 -1.13
N LEU A 170 11.53 12.57 -1.88
CA LEU A 170 11.69 11.12 -1.90
C LEU A 170 13.04 10.71 -2.49
N ASP A 171 13.45 11.32 -3.61
CA ASP A 171 14.75 11.04 -4.23
C ASP A 171 15.91 11.34 -3.24
N ASN A 172 15.82 12.44 -2.49
CA ASN A 172 16.81 12.76 -1.47
C ASN A 172 16.87 11.71 -0.35
N VAL A 173 15.72 11.28 0.17
CA VAL A 173 15.68 10.29 1.24
C VAL A 173 16.17 8.92 0.75
N PHE A 174 15.79 8.48 -0.45
CA PHE A 174 16.26 7.21 -1.01
C PHE A 174 17.75 7.21 -1.33
N ARG A 175 18.33 8.36 -1.70
CA ARG A 175 19.75 8.50 -1.98
C ARG A 175 20.61 8.64 -0.71
N ASP A 176 20.19 9.51 0.22
CA ASP A 176 21.03 10.00 1.32
C ASP A 176 20.53 9.55 2.71
N GLY A 177 19.44 8.77 2.75
CA GLY A 177 18.80 8.35 4.00
C GLY A 177 18.34 9.54 4.85
N ILE A 178 18.64 9.51 6.14
CA ILE A 178 18.25 10.58 7.06
C ILE A 178 18.85 11.95 6.71
N LYS A 179 20.03 11.98 6.11
CA LYS A 179 20.68 13.22 5.66
C LYS A 179 19.95 13.89 4.51
N GLY A 180 19.09 13.14 3.81
CA GLY A 180 18.20 13.68 2.79
C GLY A 180 16.97 14.42 3.32
N VAL A 181 16.70 14.32 4.64
CA VAL A 181 15.61 15.05 5.28
C VAL A 181 16.01 16.52 5.43
N THR A 182 15.23 17.41 4.83
CA THR A 182 15.48 18.86 4.80
C THR A 182 14.28 19.62 5.36
N GLY A 183 14.38 20.95 5.38
CA GLY A 183 13.29 21.84 5.81
C GLY A 183 13.45 22.38 7.23
N PRO A 184 12.51 23.24 7.69
CA PRO A 184 12.62 23.95 8.97
C PRO A 184 12.74 23.01 10.18
N ALA A 185 11.97 21.92 10.20
CA ALA A 185 12.02 20.94 11.30
C ALA A 185 13.39 20.26 11.42
N ALA A 186 13.99 19.87 10.29
CA ALA A 186 15.31 19.24 10.29
C ALA A 186 16.42 20.21 10.74
N ARG A 187 16.25 21.51 10.51
CA ARG A 187 17.19 22.56 10.94
C ARG A 187 16.87 23.15 12.30
N GLY A 188 15.76 22.76 12.93
CA GLY A 188 15.35 23.25 14.26
C GLY A 188 14.85 24.71 14.26
N GLU A 189 14.31 25.21 13.16
CA GLU A 189 13.83 26.59 12.96
C GLU A 189 12.44 26.79 13.61
N LYS A 190 12.41 26.93 14.93
CA LYS A 190 11.18 26.95 15.73
C LYS A 190 10.25 28.11 15.43
N GLU A 191 10.79 29.26 15.11
CA GLU A 191 10.03 30.49 14.78
C GLU A 191 9.17 30.25 13.54
N ILE A 192 9.76 29.73 12.47
CA ILE A 192 9.07 29.43 11.22
C ILE A 192 7.96 28.39 11.47
N LEU A 193 8.28 27.30 12.18
CA LEU A 193 7.30 26.26 12.52
C LEU A 193 6.13 26.77 13.35
N SER A 194 6.37 27.77 14.22
CA SER A 194 5.31 28.40 15.01
C SER A 194 4.40 29.27 14.14
N GLU A 195 4.96 30.09 13.25
CA GLU A 195 4.18 30.90 12.31
C GLU A 195 3.29 30.04 11.41
N GLU A 196 3.86 28.95 10.86
CA GLU A 196 3.12 27.98 10.04
C GLU A 196 2.00 27.28 10.84
N PHE A 197 2.28 26.91 12.09
CA PHE A 197 1.27 26.31 13.00
C PHE A 197 0.11 27.28 13.24
N TYR A 198 0.38 28.55 13.55
CA TYR A 198 -0.68 29.55 13.78
C TYR A 198 -1.51 29.78 12.52
N ALA A 199 -0.88 29.92 11.36
CA ALA A 199 -1.58 30.09 10.10
C ALA A 199 -2.48 28.88 9.76
N LEU A 200 -2.05 27.66 10.07
CA LEU A 200 -2.85 26.46 9.92
C LEU A 200 -4.01 26.40 10.93
N SER A 201 -3.76 26.79 12.19
CA SER A 201 -4.76 26.72 13.27
C SER A 201 -5.96 27.64 13.02
N GLU A 202 -5.78 28.73 12.32
CA GLU A 202 -6.87 29.63 11.88
C GLU A 202 -7.79 28.98 10.83
N LYS A 203 -7.30 27.95 10.11
CA LYS A 203 -8.06 27.26 9.07
C LYS A 203 -8.59 25.90 9.53
N ASP A 204 -7.73 25.13 10.17
CA ASP A 204 -8.00 23.75 10.61
C ASP A 204 -7.10 23.39 11.79
N MET A 205 -7.67 23.39 12.99
CA MET A 205 -6.95 23.09 14.24
C MET A 205 -6.47 21.64 14.30
N GLU A 206 -7.20 20.69 13.72
CA GLU A 206 -6.79 19.27 13.67
C GLU A 206 -5.57 19.08 12.78
N LEU A 207 -5.59 19.71 11.60
CA LEU A 207 -4.45 19.70 10.68
C LEU A 207 -3.23 20.39 11.30
N ALA A 208 -3.42 21.52 12.02
CA ALA A 208 -2.34 22.20 12.74
C ALA A 208 -1.72 21.31 13.82
N GLY A 209 -2.54 20.59 14.58
CA GLY A 209 -2.07 19.61 15.57
C GLY A 209 -1.23 18.50 14.95
N LEU A 210 -1.68 17.93 13.83
CA LEU A 210 -0.95 16.91 13.08
C LEU A 210 0.36 17.46 12.50
N PHE A 211 0.34 18.67 11.94
CA PHE A 211 1.53 19.38 11.44
C PHE A 211 2.58 19.53 12.54
N LYS A 212 2.17 20.01 13.73
CA LYS A 212 3.07 20.15 14.87
C LYS A 212 3.67 18.81 15.30
N ALA A 213 2.83 17.79 15.45
CA ALA A 213 3.28 16.45 15.87
C ALA A 213 4.28 15.83 14.89
N ALA A 214 4.06 16.01 13.58
CA ALA A 214 4.97 15.55 12.54
C ALA A 214 6.33 16.28 12.60
N ASN A 215 6.33 17.62 12.73
CA ASN A 215 7.56 18.39 12.84
C ASN A 215 8.35 18.08 14.11
N ASP A 216 7.69 17.90 15.25
CA ASP A 216 8.30 17.46 16.50
C ASP A 216 8.95 16.06 16.36
N ALA A 217 8.31 15.16 15.63
CA ALA A 217 8.84 13.83 15.34
C ALA A 217 10.06 13.89 14.41
N ILE A 218 10.02 14.72 13.36
CA ILE A 218 11.14 14.92 12.42
C ILE A 218 12.36 15.47 13.19
N LEU A 219 12.17 16.50 14.01
CA LEU A 219 13.25 17.11 14.80
C LEU A 219 13.94 16.09 15.70
N ARG A 220 13.16 15.28 16.45
CA ARG A 220 13.72 14.20 17.28
C ARG A 220 14.46 13.16 16.45
N PHE A 221 13.83 12.67 15.38
CA PHE A 221 14.39 11.62 14.53
C PHE A 221 15.71 12.03 13.87
N VAL A 222 15.83 13.29 13.43
CA VAL A 222 17.07 13.82 12.85
C VAL A 222 18.13 14.00 13.91
N SER A 223 17.79 14.57 15.11
CA SER A 223 18.76 14.83 16.19
C SER A 223 19.33 13.56 16.82
N GLU A 224 18.57 12.47 16.88
CA GLU A 224 19.00 11.21 17.46
C GLU A 224 19.92 10.36 16.54
N LYS A 225 19.92 10.68 15.25
CA LYS A 225 20.64 9.86 14.23
C LYS A 225 21.70 10.66 13.45
N SER A 226 21.89 11.95 13.78
CA SER A 226 22.97 12.79 13.28
C SER A 226 24.21 12.67 14.15
#